data_2bab01eca3cdb652e8802553ee97ad8c
#
_entry.id   2bab01eca3cdb652e8802553ee97ad8c
#
_cell.length_a   1.000
_cell.length_b   1.000
_cell.length_c   1.000
_cell.angle_alpha   90.00
_cell.angle_beta   90.00
_cell.angle_gamma   90.00
#
_symmetry.space_group_name_H-M   'P 1'
#
loop_
_entity.id
_entity.type
_entity.pdbx_description
1 polymer ?
#
loop_
_entity_poly.entity_id
_entity_poly.type
_entity_poly.pdbx_seq_one_letter_code
_entity_poly.pdbx_strand_id
1 'polypeptide(L)'
;MKTTEITRRQFVKGTGALIVSFNLFPTAKDVFAQFVKLPSGDIDPQSLDSWLAISPEGLVTFYTSKVEIGTGTITALAQIVAEELDVPVDRIKMDSGDTSRTVEQGSTVGSRTIERAGPQVRQAAAAVKFGRYTATI
;
A
#
# COMPACT_ATOMS: atom_id res chain seq x y z
N MET A 1 5.07 -1.88 34.71
CA MET A 1 4.83 -2.25 33.30
C MET A 1 5.73 -1.38 32.43
N LYS A 2 6.76 -1.96 31.79
CA LYS A 2 7.63 -1.20 30.89
C LYS A 2 6.92 -1.08 29.55
N THR A 3 6.50 0.11 29.19
CA THR A 3 6.01 0.43 27.85
C THR A 3 7.20 0.40 26.90
N THR A 4 7.29 -0.62 26.07
CA THR A 4 8.33 -0.70 25.03
C THR A 4 7.92 0.22 23.89
N GLU A 5 8.54 1.39 23.78
CA GLU A 5 8.35 2.27 22.64
C GLU A 5 8.95 1.62 21.39
N ILE A 6 8.08 1.24 20.47
CA ILE A 6 8.48 0.70 19.18
C ILE A 6 8.86 1.87 18.27
N THR A 7 10.11 1.91 17.81
CA THR A 7 10.56 2.95 16.88
C THR A 7 9.89 2.77 15.52
N ARG A 8 9.67 3.87 14.79
CA ARG A 8 9.04 3.88 13.45
C ARG A 8 9.70 2.90 12.48
N ARG A 9 11.03 2.78 12.55
CA ARG A 9 11.82 1.83 11.75
C ARG A 9 11.55 0.36 12.12
N GLN A 10 11.33 0.07 13.39
CA GLN A 10 10.96 -1.27 13.87
C GLN A 10 9.53 -1.62 13.50
N PHE A 11 8.64 -0.63 13.47
CA PHE A 11 7.27 -0.78 13.00
C PHE A 11 7.24 -1.18 11.52
N VAL A 12 7.92 -0.45 10.63
CA VAL A 12 7.98 -0.79 9.19
C VAL A 12 8.58 -2.18 8.95
N LYS A 13 9.61 -2.56 9.70
CA LYS A 13 10.21 -3.91 9.64
C LYS A 13 9.32 -4.99 10.25
N GLY A 14 8.54 -4.65 11.29
CA GLY A 14 7.65 -5.57 11.98
C GLY A 14 6.32 -5.77 11.25
N THR A 15 5.80 -4.74 10.58
CA THR A 15 4.52 -4.79 9.88
C THR A 15 4.58 -5.70 8.64
N GLY A 16 5.73 -5.73 7.95
CA GLY A 16 5.98 -6.72 6.89
C GLY A 16 5.87 -8.15 7.41
N ALA A 17 6.34 -8.42 8.63
CA ALA A 17 6.20 -9.73 9.28
C ALA A 17 4.77 -10.01 9.76
N LEU A 18 4.00 -8.97 10.09
CA LEU A 18 2.64 -9.12 10.65
C LEU A 18 1.60 -9.47 9.57
N ILE A 19 1.76 -8.93 8.36
CA ILE A 19 0.93 -9.30 7.21
C ILE A 19 1.17 -10.76 6.79
N VAL A 20 2.39 -11.27 7.01
CA VAL A 20 2.79 -12.66 6.68
C VAL A 20 2.32 -13.66 7.73
N SER A 21 2.09 -13.25 8.99
CA SER A 21 1.88 -14.16 10.11
C SER A 21 0.46 -14.73 10.21
N PHE A 22 -0.50 -14.28 9.42
CA PHE A 22 -1.90 -14.69 9.55
C PHE A 22 -2.30 -15.90 8.70
N ASN A 23 -1.41 -16.45 7.88
CA ASN A 23 -1.62 -17.78 7.30
C ASN A 23 -0.65 -18.77 7.93
N LEU A 24 -1.06 -19.39 9.03
CA LEU A 24 -0.35 -20.50 9.66
C LEU A 24 -0.24 -21.67 8.66
N PHE A 25 0.99 -21.87 8.18
CA PHE A 25 1.48 -23.02 7.46
C PHE A 25 1.05 -23.24 6.00
N PRO A 26 1.80 -22.70 5.09
CA PRO A 26 2.57 -23.50 4.17
C PRO A 26 4.03 -23.03 4.04
N THR A 27 4.88 -23.88 3.43
CA THR A 27 6.32 -23.65 3.26
C THR A 27 6.66 -22.29 2.67
N ALA A 28 7.83 -21.73 3.02
CA ALA A 28 8.25 -20.38 2.62
C ALA A 28 8.13 -20.06 1.11
N LYS A 29 8.12 -21.09 0.25
CA LYS A 29 7.90 -20.95 -1.20
C LYS A 29 6.45 -20.60 -1.54
N ASP A 30 5.49 -21.11 -0.79
CA ASP A 30 4.07 -20.86 -1.02
C ASP A 30 3.65 -19.48 -0.49
N VAL A 31 4.33 -19.00 0.55
CA VAL A 31 4.16 -17.65 1.09
C VAL A 31 4.65 -16.62 0.06
N PHE A 32 5.79 -16.82 -0.58
CA PHE A 32 6.28 -15.95 -1.65
C PHE A 32 5.35 -15.93 -2.87
N ALA A 33 4.78 -17.07 -3.25
CA ALA A 33 3.81 -17.15 -4.35
C ALA A 33 2.48 -16.45 -4.02
N GLN A 34 2.07 -16.42 -2.75
CA GLN A 34 0.90 -15.66 -2.30
C GLN A 34 1.12 -14.15 -2.29
N PHE A 35 2.36 -13.68 -2.02
CA PHE A 35 2.70 -12.26 -2.14
C PHE A 35 2.68 -11.74 -3.58
N VAL A 36 2.86 -12.63 -4.55
CA VAL A 36 2.77 -12.31 -5.99
C VAL A 36 1.40 -12.64 -6.56
N LYS A 37 0.53 -13.29 -5.77
CA LYS A 37 -0.85 -13.52 -6.20
C LYS A 37 -1.57 -12.18 -6.20
N LEU A 38 -1.53 -11.58 -7.36
CA LEU A 38 -2.38 -10.47 -7.76
C LEU A 38 -3.81 -10.74 -7.26
N PRO A 39 -4.49 -9.78 -6.66
CA PRO A 39 -5.88 -9.97 -6.32
C PRO A 39 -6.66 -10.28 -7.60
N SER A 40 -6.93 -11.56 -7.84
CA SER A 40 -7.80 -12.05 -8.91
C SER A 40 -9.23 -12.24 -8.37
N GLY A 41 -9.68 -11.28 -7.56
CA GLY A 41 -11.00 -11.19 -6.98
C GLY A 41 -11.58 -9.81 -7.18
N ASP A 42 -12.83 -9.62 -6.85
CA ASP A 42 -13.44 -8.29 -6.82
C ASP A 42 -12.60 -7.36 -5.94
N ILE A 43 -12.11 -6.27 -6.52
CA ILE A 43 -11.30 -5.27 -5.83
C ILE A 43 -12.19 -4.54 -4.84
N ASP A 44 -12.00 -4.80 -3.55
CA ASP A 44 -12.75 -4.13 -2.48
C ASP A 44 -12.04 -2.82 -2.09
N PRO A 45 -12.64 -1.66 -2.35
CA PRO A 45 -12.08 -0.37 -1.95
C PRO A 45 -11.91 -0.21 -0.44
N GLN A 46 -12.58 -1.03 0.36
CA GLN A 46 -12.47 -1.00 1.82
C GLN A 46 -11.36 -1.92 2.34
N SER A 47 -10.84 -2.79 1.49
CA SER A 47 -9.73 -3.66 1.83
C SER A 47 -8.40 -2.98 1.55
N LEU A 48 -7.50 -2.99 2.54
CA LEU A 48 -6.22 -2.27 2.46
C LEU A 48 -5.25 -2.89 1.45
N ASP A 49 -5.30 -4.20 1.26
CA ASP A 49 -4.50 -4.93 0.27
C ASP A 49 -4.87 -4.57 -1.17
N SER A 50 -6.06 -3.98 -1.39
CA SER A 50 -6.44 -3.38 -2.68
C SER A 50 -5.71 -2.05 -2.96
N TRP A 51 -5.09 -1.44 -1.96
CA TRP A 51 -4.40 -0.15 -2.08
C TRP A 51 -2.89 -0.28 -2.07
N LEU A 52 -2.35 -1.16 -1.24
CA LEU A 52 -0.90 -1.30 -1.11
C LEU A 52 -0.47 -2.67 -0.57
N ALA A 53 0.77 -3.04 -0.91
CA ALA A 53 1.47 -4.18 -0.36
C ALA A 53 2.87 -3.78 0.11
N ILE A 54 3.33 -4.36 1.21
CA ILE A 54 4.68 -4.11 1.75
C ILE A 54 5.46 -5.42 1.77
N SER A 55 6.59 -5.44 1.06
CA SER A 55 7.46 -6.61 1.06
C SER A 55 8.28 -6.72 2.36
N PRO A 56 8.82 -7.91 2.69
CA PRO A 56 9.69 -8.09 3.87
C PRO A 56 10.93 -7.20 3.85
N GLU A 57 11.40 -6.80 2.66
CA GLU A 57 12.55 -5.91 2.46
C GLU A 57 12.18 -4.43 2.65
N GLY A 58 10.90 -4.14 2.92
CA GLY A 58 10.39 -2.79 3.14
C GLY A 58 10.15 -2.00 1.85
N LEU A 59 9.98 -2.68 0.71
CA LEU A 59 9.48 -2.07 -0.51
C LEU A 59 7.96 -1.98 -0.43
N VAL A 60 7.41 -0.80 -0.67
CA VAL A 60 5.97 -0.55 -0.70
C VAL A 60 5.51 -0.50 -2.15
N THR A 61 4.61 -1.39 -2.54
CA THR A 61 3.90 -1.29 -3.82
C THR A 61 2.54 -0.65 -3.56
N PHE A 62 2.27 0.49 -4.16
CA PHE A 62 1.00 1.20 -4.04
C PHE A 62 0.22 1.12 -5.36
N TYR A 63 -1.04 0.70 -5.30
CA TYR A 63 -1.91 0.50 -6.44
C TYR A 63 -2.78 1.74 -6.68
N THR A 64 -2.82 2.24 -7.92
CA THR A 64 -3.65 3.39 -8.29
C THR A 64 -4.21 3.25 -9.70
N SER A 65 -5.49 3.57 -9.88
CA SER A 65 -6.11 3.65 -11.21
C SER A 65 -5.72 4.91 -11.99
N LYS A 66 -5.00 5.84 -11.34
CA LYS A 66 -4.49 7.05 -12.01
C LYS A 66 -3.36 6.69 -12.96
N VAL A 67 -3.29 7.40 -14.08
CA VAL A 67 -2.26 7.19 -15.11
C VAL A 67 -1.35 8.40 -15.25
N GLU A 68 -0.09 8.15 -15.60
CA GLU A 68 0.85 9.23 -15.94
C GLU A 68 0.64 9.65 -17.40
N ILE A 69 0.43 10.95 -17.59
CA ILE A 69 0.26 11.56 -18.90
C ILE A 69 1.27 12.71 -19.13
N GLY A 70 2.44 12.62 -18.48
CA GLY A 70 3.49 13.64 -18.57
C GLY A 70 3.35 14.77 -17.56
N THR A 71 2.50 14.61 -16.54
CA THR A 71 2.21 15.64 -15.54
C THR A 71 2.92 15.42 -14.19
N GLY A 72 3.62 14.30 -14.02
CA GLY A 72 4.31 13.94 -12.78
C GLY A 72 3.38 13.58 -11.62
N THR A 73 2.09 13.33 -11.89
CA THR A 73 1.10 13.06 -10.85
C THR A 73 1.36 11.75 -10.11
N ILE A 74 1.87 10.73 -10.78
CA ILE A 74 2.22 9.44 -10.15
C ILE A 74 3.39 9.63 -9.17
N THR A 75 4.39 10.43 -9.53
CA THR A 75 5.49 10.78 -8.62
C THR A 75 4.97 11.56 -7.41
N ALA A 76 4.05 12.50 -7.60
CA ALA A 76 3.46 13.26 -6.51
C ALA A 76 2.64 12.36 -5.57
N LEU A 77 1.89 11.40 -6.09
CA LEU A 77 1.18 10.40 -5.26
C LEU A 77 2.17 9.52 -4.49
N ALA A 78 3.29 9.10 -5.11
CA ALA A 78 4.33 8.35 -4.42
C ALA A 78 4.94 9.13 -3.25
N GLN A 79 5.14 10.44 -3.42
CA GLN A 79 5.62 11.32 -2.35
C GLN A 79 4.63 11.41 -1.18
N ILE A 80 3.32 11.47 -1.46
CA ILE A 80 2.28 11.45 -0.42
C ILE A 80 2.32 10.14 0.37
N VAL A 81 2.46 9.00 -0.32
CA VAL A 81 2.59 7.70 0.34
C VAL A 81 3.85 7.64 1.20
N ALA A 82 4.99 8.06 0.66
CA ALA A 82 6.29 8.05 1.33
C ALA A 82 6.26 8.90 2.61
N GLU A 83 5.70 10.11 2.53
CA GLU A 83 5.55 11.03 3.65
C GLU A 83 4.66 10.44 4.75
N GLU A 84 3.51 9.87 4.36
CA GLU A 84 2.59 9.31 5.35
C GLU A 84 3.14 8.06 6.02
N LEU A 85 3.87 7.21 5.29
CA LEU A 85 4.50 6.01 5.83
C LEU A 85 5.83 6.29 6.54
N ASP A 86 6.40 7.49 6.41
CA ASP A 86 7.71 7.88 6.94
C ASP A 86 8.85 7.01 6.36
N VAL A 87 8.81 6.79 5.04
CA VAL A 87 9.82 6.03 4.29
C VAL A 87 10.38 6.86 3.13
N PRO A 88 11.62 6.59 2.69
CA PRO A 88 12.14 7.23 1.49
C PRO A 88 11.31 6.93 0.25
N VAL A 89 11.16 7.92 -0.65
CA VAL A 89 10.34 7.81 -1.85
C VAL A 89 10.83 6.71 -2.81
N ASP A 90 12.11 6.40 -2.81
CA ASP A 90 12.72 5.32 -3.59
C ASP A 90 12.29 3.91 -3.13
N ARG A 91 11.67 3.83 -1.95
CA ARG A 91 11.02 2.62 -1.43
C ARG A 91 9.58 2.46 -1.89
N ILE A 92 9.02 3.45 -2.58
CA ILE A 92 7.65 3.40 -3.09
C ILE A 92 7.67 3.03 -4.58
N LYS A 93 7.06 1.91 -4.90
CA LYS A 93 6.75 1.51 -6.27
C LYS A 93 5.28 1.80 -6.54
N MET A 94 4.98 2.60 -7.56
CA MET A 94 3.60 2.83 -8.01
C MET A 94 3.24 1.82 -9.09
N ASP A 95 2.16 1.08 -8.87
CA ASP A 95 1.50 0.24 -9.87
C ASP A 95 0.25 0.99 -10.33
N SER A 96 0.22 1.42 -11.58
CA SER A 96 -0.74 2.42 -12.06
C SER A 96 -1.41 2.02 -13.37
N GLY A 97 -2.68 2.40 -13.52
CA GLY A 97 -3.42 2.28 -14.78
C GLY A 97 -3.93 0.88 -15.12
N ASP A 98 -3.83 -0.07 -14.23
CA ASP A 98 -4.38 -1.42 -14.43
C ASP A 98 -5.71 -1.57 -13.67
N THR A 99 -6.82 -1.51 -14.41
CA THR A 99 -8.17 -1.60 -13.82
C THR A 99 -8.52 -2.97 -13.26
N SER A 100 -7.75 -4.00 -13.59
CA SER A 100 -7.94 -5.34 -13.02
C SER A 100 -7.32 -5.49 -11.63
N ARG A 101 -6.51 -4.51 -11.20
CA ARG A 101 -5.67 -4.59 -9.99
C ARG A 101 -5.78 -3.38 -9.08
N THR A 102 -6.47 -2.33 -9.52
CA THR A 102 -6.51 -1.06 -8.82
C THR A 102 -7.93 -0.64 -8.49
N VAL A 103 -8.11 -0.07 -7.31
CA VAL A 103 -9.38 0.53 -6.90
C VAL A 103 -9.74 1.69 -7.83
N GLU A 104 -11.01 1.81 -8.20
CA GLU A 104 -11.52 2.90 -9.02
C GLU A 104 -11.40 4.25 -8.28
N GLN A 105 -10.62 5.15 -8.82
CA GLN A 105 -10.36 6.50 -8.27
C GLN A 105 -10.86 7.61 -9.21
N GLY A 106 -11.62 7.26 -10.22
CA GLY A 106 -12.10 8.17 -11.26
C GLY A 106 -11.03 8.49 -12.32
N SER A 107 -11.44 9.18 -13.36
CA SER A 107 -10.59 9.49 -14.52
C SER A 107 -9.42 10.43 -14.15
N THR A 108 -8.30 10.28 -14.88
CA THR A 108 -7.14 11.20 -14.81
C THR A 108 -7.39 12.37 -15.75
N VAL A 109 -8.11 13.38 -15.30
CA VAL A 109 -8.53 14.55 -16.12
C VAL A 109 -8.63 15.82 -15.27
N GLY A 110 -8.56 16.98 -15.93
CA GLY A 110 -8.89 18.28 -15.35
C GLY A 110 -7.99 18.71 -14.20
N SER A 111 -6.74 18.25 -14.17
CA SER A 111 -5.76 18.57 -13.11
C SER A 111 -6.23 18.24 -11.68
N ARG A 112 -7.14 17.26 -11.53
CA ARG A 112 -7.76 16.91 -10.25
C ARG A 112 -7.18 15.66 -9.61
N THR A 113 -6.12 15.07 -10.17
CA THR A 113 -5.56 13.80 -9.66
C THR A 113 -5.12 13.96 -8.22
N ILE A 114 -4.35 14.99 -7.90
CA ILE A 114 -3.87 15.20 -6.52
C ILE A 114 -5.01 15.62 -5.59
N GLU A 115 -5.91 16.48 -6.05
CA GLU A 115 -7.08 16.93 -5.26
C GLU A 115 -7.98 15.75 -4.85
N ARG A 116 -8.22 14.80 -5.76
CA ARG A 116 -9.17 13.69 -5.54
C ARG A 116 -8.52 12.43 -5.02
N ALA A 117 -7.43 11.98 -5.66
CA ALA A 117 -6.77 10.75 -5.28
C ALA A 117 -5.78 10.95 -4.13
N GLY A 118 -5.18 12.12 -3.98
CA GLY A 118 -4.24 12.42 -2.89
C GLY A 118 -4.80 12.12 -1.49
N PRO A 119 -5.99 12.62 -1.12
CA PRO A 119 -6.62 12.28 0.16
C PRO A 119 -6.88 10.79 0.34
N GLN A 120 -7.32 10.07 -0.70
CA GLN A 120 -7.58 8.63 -0.64
C GLN A 120 -6.27 7.85 -0.40
N VAL A 121 -5.26 8.18 -1.17
CA VAL A 121 -3.91 7.60 -1.08
C VAL A 121 -3.32 7.83 0.32
N ARG A 122 -3.41 9.06 0.83
CA ARG A 122 -2.96 9.42 2.16
C ARG A 122 -3.70 8.65 3.24
N GLN A 123 -5.01 8.53 3.11
CA GLN A 123 -5.84 7.81 4.07
C GLN A 123 -5.51 6.31 4.11
N ALA A 124 -5.29 5.69 2.94
CA ALA A 124 -4.87 4.30 2.86
C ALA A 124 -3.48 4.08 3.52
N ALA A 125 -2.51 4.94 3.23
CA ALA A 125 -1.19 4.89 3.84
C ALA A 125 -1.24 5.11 5.36
N ALA A 126 -2.03 6.08 5.83
CA ALA A 126 -2.23 6.35 7.26
C ALA A 126 -2.86 5.15 7.99
N ALA A 127 -3.79 4.46 7.35
CA ALA A 127 -4.42 3.28 7.92
C ALA A 127 -3.41 2.17 8.22
N VAL A 128 -2.44 1.97 7.33
CA VAL A 128 -1.31 1.04 7.55
C VAL A 128 -0.44 1.49 8.71
N LYS A 129 -0.05 2.77 8.72
CA LYS A 129 0.83 3.33 9.75
C LYS A 129 0.26 3.18 11.17
N PHE A 130 -1.03 3.36 11.32
CA PHE A 130 -1.68 3.34 12.63
C PHE A 130 -2.25 1.98 13.03
N GLY A 131 -2.03 0.93 12.24
CA GLY A 131 -2.46 -0.43 12.55
C GLY A 131 -3.99 -0.55 12.71
N ARG A 132 -4.77 0.32 12.07
CA ARG A 132 -6.24 0.36 12.22
C ARG A 132 -6.96 -0.75 11.46
N TYR A 133 -6.23 -1.58 10.74
CA TYR A 133 -6.80 -2.78 10.16
C TYR A 133 -6.62 -3.94 11.13
N THR A 134 -7.67 -4.21 11.87
CA THR A 134 -7.87 -5.54 12.43
C THR A 134 -8.09 -6.43 11.22
N ALA A 135 -7.13 -7.30 10.93
CA ALA A 135 -7.36 -8.35 9.96
C ALA A 135 -8.61 -9.09 10.40
N THR A 136 -9.69 -8.98 9.65
CA THR A 136 -10.86 -9.82 9.88
C THR A 136 -10.46 -11.22 9.48
N ILE A 137 -10.32 -12.08 10.48
CA ILE A 137 -10.08 -13.52 10.35
C ILE A 137 -11.32 -14.18 9.77
#